data_e278ab24ff5d96139fd4693f6edc4edf
#
_entry.id   e278ab24ff5d96139fd4693f6edc4edf
#
_cell.length_a   1.000
_cell.length_b   1.000
_cell.length_c   1.000
_cell.angle_alpha   90.00
_cell.angle_beta   90.00
_cell.angle_gamma   90.00
#
_symmetry.space_group_name_H-M   'P 1'
#
loop_
_entity.id
_entity.type
_entity.pdbx_description
1 polymer ?
#
loop_
_entity_poly.entity_id
_entity_poly.type
_entity_poly.pdbx_seq_one_letter_code
_entity_poly.pdbx_strand_id
1 'polypeptide(L)'
;MALPLSSPRRWTRRLALPAALAMAVALSACGRKEAPAPAPRPVVAMPAKADERLPAWTLPGEVQARYSTPLSFRVGGKIIERQVRLGDSVTPGQIVAKLDPADATKNAAAAKAQLSAAQHQLDYARQQLDRDRAQARENLIAANQLEQTRNAYASALAQRDQAAQQAALSADQLKYTTLQADHAGVITAEQADTGQNVAAGTPVYQLAWSGDIDAICDVPESVLAGLAVGQRATVTLGPLPGKTFTAVLREIAPAADPQSRTYRVKLTLESPSPDVRLGMTANISFDNRGSDSQATYTVPATALFHDGKEPAVWVVKPQEDTLELRRVQVLRYDARTVTLAGGVKAGERLVWQGVHTVSAGEKVRAVPPLHPEDFAS
;
A
#
# COMPACT_ATOMS: atom_id res chain seq x y z
N MET A 1 -60.11 -44.76 -92.05
CA MET A 1 -61.13 -44.31 -93.06
C MET A 1 -61.05 -42.79 -93.08
N ALA A 2 -60.35 -42.29 -94.09
CA ALA A 2 -60.70 -41.24 -95.06
C ALA A 2 -60.91 -39.83 -94.44
N LEU A 3 -59.90 -39.02 -94.54
CA LEU A 3 -59.79 -37.73 -95.29
C LEU A 3 -61.08 -37.00 -95.70
N PRO A 4 -61.13 -35.66 -96.04
CA PRO A 4 -60.05 -34.74 -96.34
C PRO A 4 -60.27 -33.23 -95.88
N LEU A 5 -59.20 -32.40 -95.86
CA LEU A 5 -58.91 -31.18 -96.61
C LEU A 5 -59.97 -30.09 -96.78
N SER A 6 -59.64 -28.86 -96.28
CA SER A 6 -59.49 -27.71 -97.22
C SER A 6 -59.00 -26.44 -96.51
N SER A 7 -57.87 -25.85 -96.89
CA SER A 7 -57.58 -24.44 -96.83
C SER A 7 -58.42 -23.67 -97.86
N PRO A 8 -58.49 -22.33 -97.99
CA PRO A 8 -57.47 -21.31 -97.80
C PRO A 8 -57.96 -19.91 -97.33
N ARG A 9 -57.05 -18.98 -97.07
CA ARG A 9 -56.97 -17.63 -97.68
C ARG A 9 -56.49 -16.53 -96.70
N ARG A 10 -55.28 -16.18 -96.85
CA ARG A 10 -54.72 -14.83 -96.90
C ARG A 10 -55.71 -13.68 -96.84
N TRP A 11 -55.62 -12.85 -95.83
CA TRP A 11 -55.75 -11.39 -95.82
C TRP A 11 -55.83 -10.89 -94.38
N THR A 12 -54.74 -10.27 -93.90
CA THR A 12 -54.67 -9.08 -92.98
C THR A 12 -53.26 -8.88 -92.47
N ARG A 13 -52.34 -8.59 -93.36
CA ARG A 13 -50.95 -8.30 -93.08
C ARG A 13 -50.66 -6.80 -93.05
N ARG A 14 -51.63 -5.91 -92.72
CA ARG A 14 -51.41 -4.45 -92.79
C ARG A 14 -51.87 -3.65 -91.61
N LEU A 15 -52.30 -4.25 -90.48
CA LEU A 15 -52.70 -3.50 -89.25
C LEU A 15 -51.96 -3.92 -87.97
N ALA A 16 -50.97 -4.83 -88.03
CA ALA A 16 -50.23 -5.31 -86.89
C ALA A 16 -48.99 -4.43 -86.48
N LEU A 17 -48.48 -3.57 -87.42
CA LEU A 17 -47.28 -2.75 -87.12
C LEU A 17 -47.53 -1.54 -86.21
N PRO A 18 -48.63 -0.76 -86.29
CA PRO A 18 -48.82 0.38 -85.39
C PRO A 18 -49.21 -0.03 -83.98
N ALA A 19 -49.84 -1.19 -83.73
CA ALA A 19 -50.23 -1.69 -82.45
C ALA A 19 -49.02 -2.21 -81.65
N ALA A 20 -48.03 -2.83 -82.27
CA ALA A 20 -46.80 -3.29 -81.63
C ALA A 20 -45.88 -2.12 -81.22
N LEU A 21 -45.85 -1.04 -82.02
CA LEU A 21 -45.05 0.17 -81.65
C LEU A 21 -45.69 0.97 -80.52
N ALA A 22 -47.02 1.02 -80.44
CA ALA A 22 -47.72 1.64 -79.32
C ALA A 22 -47.56 0.87 -77.98
N MET A 23 -47.49 -0.47 -78.08
CA MET A 23 -47.28 -1.31 -76.88
C MET A 23 -45.84 -1.29 -76.40
N ALA A 24 -44.86 -1.10 -77.30
CA ALA A 24 -43.44 -0.91 -76.93
C ALA A 24 -43.16 0.46 -76.22
N VAL A 25 -43.87 1.51 -76.62
CA VAL A 25 -43.77 2.84 -75.96
C VAL A 25 -44.52 2.87 -74.66
N ALA A 26 -45.57 2.09 -74.47
CA ALA A 26 -46.26 2.00 -73.16
C ALA A 26 -45.46 1.19 -72.10
N LEU A 27 -44.59 0.24 -72.51
CA LEU A 27 -43.70 -0.48 -71.58
C LEU A 27 -42.46 0.32 -71.15
N SER A 28 -42.04 1.36 -71.89
CA SER A 28 -40.91 2.22 -71.49
C SER A 28 -41.30 3.39 -70.59
N ALA A 29 -42.63 3.61 -70.41
CA ALA A 29 -43.12 4.66 -69.49
C ALA A 29 -43.26 4.26 -67.99
N CYS A 30 -43.05 2.97 -67.67
CA CYS A 30 -42.87 2.59 -66.22
C CYS A 30 -41.44 2.83 -65.80
N GLY A 31 -41.02 4.09 -65.76
CA GLY A 31 -39.88 4.54 -64.99
C GLY A 31 -40.11 4.18 -63.52
N ARG A 32 -39.35 3.22 -63.03
CA ARG A 32 -39.28 2.85 -61.62
C ARG A 32 -38.87 4.10 -60.88
N LYS A 33 -39.80 4.84 -60.24
CA LYS A 33 -39.47 5.83 -59.25
C LYS A 33 -38.66 5.10 -58.21
N GLU A 34 -37.38 5.39 -58.14
CA GLU A 34 -36.55 4.95 -57.03
C GLU A 34 -37.28 5.33 -55.75
N ALA A 35 -37.64 4.35 -54.93
CA ALA A 35 -38.29 4.59 -53.66
C ALA A 35 -37.39 5.53 -52.88
N PRO A 36 -37.91 6.62 -52.30
CA PRO A 36 -37.08 7.50 -51.46
C PRO A 36 -36.38 6.67 -50.42
N ALA A 37 -35.05 6.86 -50.29
CA ALA A 37 -34.25 6.16 -49.33
C ALA A 37 -34.96 6.20 -47.97
N PRO A 38 -35.12 5.06 -47.28
CA PRO A 38 -35.80 5.04 -45.98
C PRO A 38 -35.18 6.08 -45.03
N ALA A 39 -36.01 6.85 -44.37
CA ALA A 39 -35.55 7.88 -43.44
C ALA A 39 -34.63 7.23 -42.37
N PRO A 40 -33.51 7.85 -42.02
CA PRO A 40 -32.59 7.32 -41.01
C PRO A 40 -33.31 6.99 -39.69
N ARG A 41 -33.16 5.76 -39.21
CA ARG A 41 -33.78 5.32 -37.93
C ARG A 41 -33.21 6.08 -36.74
N PRO A 42 -34.06 6.58 -35.87
CA PRO A 42 -33.57 7.17 -34.62
C PRO A 42 -33.03 6.08 -33.69
N VAL A 43 -31.81 6.29 -33.16
CA VAL A 43 -31.18 5.44 -32.15
C VAL A 43 -30.69 6.34 -31.00
N VAL A 44 -30.85 5.88 -29.78
CA VAL A 44 -30.28 6.60 -28.64
C VAL A 44 -28.77 6.32 -28.60
N ALA A 45 -27.97 7.36 -28.81
CA ALA A 45 -26.51 7.21 -28.82
C ALA A 45 -25.84 8.30 -27.96
N MET A 46 -24.88 7.88 -27.14
CA MET A 46 -24.15 8.73 -26.24
C MET A 46 -22.63 8.57 -26.43
N PRO A 47 -21.84 9.64 -26.18
CA PRO A 47 -20.40 9.54 -26.25
C PRO A 47 -19.87 8.64 -25.11
N ALA A 48 -18.99 7.72 -25.47
CA ALA A 48 -18.27 6.90 -24.49
C ALA A 48 -17.35 7.81 -23.66
N LYS A 49 -17.58 7.87 -22.36
CA LYS A 49 -16.69 8.52 -21.39
C LYS A 49 -15.83 7.44 -20.76
N ALA A 50 -14.53 7.67 -20.73
CA ALA A 50 -13.66 6.81 -19.95
C ALA A 50 -14.05 6.91 -18.49
N ASP A 51 -14.14 5.77 -17.83
CA ASP A 51 -14.38 5.74 -16.39
C ASP A 51 -13.23 6.45 -15.66
N GLU A 52 -13.56 7.19 -14.61
CA GLU A 52 -12.55 7.66 -13.67
C GLU A 52 -11.87 6.42 -13.07
N ARG A 53 -10.53 6.46 -13.01
CA ARG A 53 -9.77 5.36 -12.42
C ARG A 53 -10.14 5.27 -10.94
N LEU A 54 -11.06 4.40 -10.61
CA LEU A 54 -11.30 4.04 -9.23
C LEU A 54 -10.08 3.25 -8.72
N PRO A 55 -9.63 3.51 -7.49
CA PRO A 55 -8.58 2.69 -6.89
C PRO A 55 -9.04 1.23 -6.88
N ALA A 56 -8.16 0.32 -7.29
CA ALA A 56 -8.51 -1.10 -7.39
C ALA A 56 -8.95 -1.68 -6.04
N TRP A 57 -8.31 -1.21 -4.97
CA TRP A 57 -8.62 -1.61 -3.59
C TRP A 57 -8.39 -0.44 -2.65
N THR A 58 -9.33 -0.27 -1.71
CA THR A 58 -9.17 0.63 -0.58
C THR A 58 -9.22 -0.21 0.70
N LEU A 59 -8.16 -0.15 1.48
CA LEU A 59 -8.00 -0.92 2.71
C LEU A 59 -7.87 -0.01 3.91
N PRO A 60 -8.51 -0.35 5.03
CA PRO A 60 -8.33 0.39 6.27
C PRO A 60 -6.93 0.12 6.84
N GLY A 61 -6.38 1.13 7.47
CA GLY A 61 -5.07 1.07 8.09
C GLY A 61 -4.93 2.08 9.21
N GLU A 62 -3.72 2.21 9.71
CA GLU A 62 -3.36 3.09 10.81
C GLU A 62 -2.02 3.77 10.53
N VAL A 63 -1.89 5.00 11.02
CA VAL A 63 -0.65 5.78 10.96
C VAL A 63 0.23 5.42 12.14
N GLN A 64 1.44 4.94 11.90
CA GLN A 64 2.41 4.59 12.94
C GLN A 64 3.77 5.24 12.67
N ALA A 65 4.57 5.43 13.73
CA ALA A 65 5.97 5.76 13.56
C ALA A 65 6.70 4.58 12.91
N ARG A 66 7.70 4.86 12.08
CA ARG A 66 8.53 3.80 11.48
C ARG A 66 9.16 2.90 12.52
N TYR A 67 9.70 3.50 13.58
CA TYR A 67 10.27 2.78 14.69
C TYR A 67 9.66 3.26 16.01
N SER A 68 9.37 2.31 16.87
CA SER A 68 8.83 2.56 18.20
C SER A 68 9.49 1.58 19.17
N THR A 69 10.11 2.12 20.22
CA THR A 69 10.87 1.35 21.19
C THR A 69 10.33 1.59 22.60
N PRO A 70 10.05 0.54 23.37
CA PRO A 70 9.73 0.69 24.78
C PRO A 70 10.99 1.08 25.56
N LEU A 71 10.95 2.20 26.30
CA LEU A 71 12.00 2.60 27.22
C LEU A 71 11.74 1.96 28.58
N SER A 72 12.70 1.18 29.06
CA SER A 72 12.61 0.44 30.31
C SER A 72 13.93 0.51 31.08
N PHE A 73 13.85 0.44 32.44
CA PHE A 73 15.04 0.33 33.25
C PHE A 73 15.68 -1.05 33.13
N ARG A 74 17.02 -1.09 33.22
CA ARG A 74 17.79 -2.35 33.21
C ARG A 74 17.88 -2.99 34.59
N VAL A 75 17.45 -2.27 35.63
CA VAL A 75 17.39 -2.71 37.05
C VAL A 75 16.01 -2.41 37.61
N GLY A 76 15.57 -3.19 38.61
CA GLY A 76 14.30 -2.93 39.28
C GLY A 76 14.46 -1.87 40.37
N GLY A 77 13.36 -1.16 40.66
CA GLY A 77 13.31 -0.17 41.74
C GLY A 77 12.04 0.67 41.69
N LYS A 78 11.95 1.62 42.64
CA LYS A 78 10.84 2.56 42.74
C LYS A 78 11.11 3.80 41.85
N ILE A 79 10.20 4.17 41.00
CA ILE A 79 10.29 5.41 40.20
C ILE A 79 10.08 6.60 41.13
N ILE A 80 11.07 7.48 41.22
CA ILE A 80 11.00 8.70 42.05
C ILE A 80 10.75 9.95 41.23
N GLU A 81 11.14 9.94 39.96
CA GLU A 81 11.06 11.11 39.09
C GLU A 81 10.76 10.70 37.64
N ARG A 82 9.84 11.42 37.01
CA ARG A 82 9.58 11.40 35.59
C ARG A 82 9.76 12.79 35.03
N GLN A 83 10.69 12.97 34.08
CA GLN A 83 11.08 14.29 33.54
C GLN A 83 10.38 14.64 32.24
N VAL A 84 9.70 13.68 31.61
CA VAL A 84 9.00 13.86 30.35
C VAL A 84 7.56 13.39 30.44
N ARG A 85 6.70 13.94 29.55
CA ARG A 85 5.29 13.65 29.46
C ARG A 85 4.94 13.13 28.07
N LEU A 86 3.73 12.59 27.96
CA LEU A 86 3.14 12.20 26.68
C LEU A 86 3.18 13.39 25.70
N GLY A 87 3.72 13.17 24.50
CA GLY A 87 3.87 14.19 23.45
C GLY A 87 5.17 14.99 23.49
N ASP A 88 5.98 14.85 24.54
CA ASP A 88 7.27 15.54 24.63
C ASP A 88 8.28 14.98 23.63
N SER A 89 9.05 15.88 23.03
CA SER A 89 10.20 15.53 22.21
C SER A 89 11.44 15.35 23.09
N VAL A 90 12.19 14.29 22.80
CA VAL A 90 13.42 13.96 23.54
C VAL A 90 14.62 13.87 22.59
N THR A 91 15.80 14.11 23.15
CA THR A 91 17.09 13.98 22.46
C THR A 91 17.86 12.77 22.97
N PRO A 92 18.79 12.19 22.19
CA PRO A 92 19.62 11.08 22.65
C PRO A 92 20.40 11.44 23.94
N GLY A 93 20.38 10.54 24.92
CA GLY A 93 21.01 10.74 26.21
C GLY A 93 20.21 11.61 27.21
N GLN A 94 19.08 12.18 26.81
CA GLN A 94 18.21 12.92 27.71
C GLN A 94 17.62 11.99 28.78
N ILE A 95 17.69 12.41 30.04
CA ILE A 95 17.09 11.66 31.14
C ILE A 95 15.57 11.80 31.08
N VAL A 96 14.86 10.66 31.06
CA VAL A 96 13.41 10.62 31.01
C VAL A 96 12.76 10.18 32.33
N ALA A 97 13.45 9.34 33.10
CA ALA A 97 12.99 8.92 34.44
C ALA A 97 14.15 8.49 35.34
N LYS A 98 13.91 8.45 36.66
CA LYS A 98 14.87 7.96 37.63
C LYS A 98 14.21 7.02 38.64
N LEU A 99 14.93 5.96 38.99
CA LEU A 99 14.64 5.12 40.15
C LEU A 99 15.28 5.72 41.39
N ASP A 100 14.83 5.29 42.56
CA ASP A 100 15.49 5.58 43.84
C ASP A 100 16.92 4.98 43.82
N PRO A 101 17.98 5.82 43.84
CA PRO A 101 19.35 5.34 43.71
C PRO A 101 19.97 4.98 45.09
N ALA A 102 19.23 5.11 46.19
CA ALA A 102 19.81 5.06 47.53
C ALA A 102 20.62 3.79 47.79
N ASP A 103 20.06 2.62 47.48
CA ASP A 103 20.74 1.35 47.70
C ASP A 103 21.85 1.09 46.69
N ALA A 104 21.63 1.43 45.41
CA ALA A 104 22.65 1.32 44.37
C ALA A 104 23.86 2.24 44.68
N THR A 105 23.62 3.44 45.22
CA THR A 105 24.68 4.37 45.63
C THR A 105 25.52 3.81 46.78
N LYS A 106 24.89 3.23 47.83
CA LYS A 106 25.58 2.57 48.93
C LYS A 106 26.41 1.38 48.45
N ASN A 107 25.85 0.55 47.60
CA ASN A 107 26.53 -0.61 47.02
C ASN A 107 27.76 -0.20 46.18
N ALA A 108 27.61 0.82 45.34
CA ALA A 108 28.72 1.35 44.56
C ALA A 108 29.83 1.94 45.43
N ALA A 109 29.44 2.67 46.49
CA ALA A 109 30.41 3.20 47.47
C ALA A 109 31.15 2.09 48.22
N ALA A 110 30.45 1.05 48.67
CA ALA A 110 31.05 -0.10 49.34
C ALA A 110 32.04 -0.85 48.44
N ALA A 111 31.65 -1.15 47.19
CA ALA A 111 32.51 -1.83 46.21
C ALA A 111 33.74 -0.98 45.86
N LYS A 112 33.58 0.35 45.75
CA LYS A 112 34.72 1.28 45.56
C LYS A 112 35.69 1.28 46.75
N ALA A 113 35.18 1.24 47.96
CA ALA A 113 36.03 1.14 49.17
C ALA A 113 36.80 -0.18 49.22
N GLN A 114 36.15 -1.30 48.82
CA GLN A 114 36.80 -2.61 48.75
C GLN A 114 37.91 -2.64 47.68
N LEU A 115 37.68 -2.02 46.48
CA LEU A 115 38.71 -1.85 45.48
C LEU A 115 39.90 -1.05 46.00
N SER A 116 39.67 0.04 46.74
CA SER A 116 40.72 0.86 47.35
C SER A 116 41.55 0.06 48.36
N ALA A 117 40.92 -0.76 49.21
CA ALA A 117 41.61 -1.62 50.16
C ALA A 117 42.49 -2.68 49.43
N ALA A 118 41.97 -3.32 48.39
CA ALA A 118 42.69 -4.28 47.55
C ALA A 118 43.88 -3.63 46.81
N GLN A 119 43.71 -2.36 46.37
CA GLN A 119 44.79 -1.60 45.73
C GLN A 119 45.94 -1.33 46.73
N HIS A 120 45.64 -0.92 47.94
CA HIS A 120 46.68 -0.72 48.98
C HIS A 120 47.39 -2.02 49.33
N GLN A 121 46.69 -3.14 49.38
CA GLN A 121 47.31 -4.45 49.61
C GLN A 121 48.25 -4.86 48.46
N LEU A 122 47.86 -4.60 47.23
CA LEU A 122 48.70 -4.81 46.06
C LEU A 122 49.94 -3.92 46.09
N ASP A 123 49.81 -2.65 46.44
CA ASP A 123 50.92 -1.72 46.53
C ASP A 123 51.93 -2.15 47.61
N TYR A 124 51.44 -2.64 48.77
CA TYR A 124 52.28 -3.23 49.79
C TYR A 124 53.04 -4.47 49.31
N ALA A 125 52.31 -5.42 48.71
CA ALA A 125 52.92 -6.66 48.18
C ALA A 125 53.97 -6.37 47.08
N ARG A 126 53.71 -5.36 46.22
CA ARG A 126 54.65 -4.89 45.22
C ARG A 126 55.94 -4.35 45.84
N GLN A 127 55.83 -3.49 46.82
CA GLN A 127 56.98 -2.92 47.50
C GLN A 127 57.82 -4.00 48.26
N GLN A 128 57.13 -5.00 48.84
CA GLN A 128 57.81 -6.16 49.41
C GLN A 128 58.57 -6.98 48.37
N LEU A 129 57.94 -7.28 47.26
CA LEU A 129 58.56 -8.00 46.16
C LEU A 129 59.77 -7.26 45.57
N ASP A 130 59.70 -5.92 45.45
CA ASP A 130 60.79 -5.11 44.93
C ASP A 130 61.99 -5.11 45.88
N ARG A 131 61.73 -5.05 47.23
CA ARG A 131 62.79 -5.19 48.28
C ARG A 131 63.41 -6.59 48.18
N ASP A 132 62.63 -7.65 48.18
CA ASP A 132 63.14 -9.03 48.19
C ASP A 132 63.91 -9.35 46.88
N ARG A 133 63.49 -8.78 45.78
CA ARG A 133 64.24 -8.87 44.49
C ARG A 133 65.63 -8.22 44.58
N ALA A 134 65.72 -7.06 45.24
CA ALA A 134 66.99 -6.39 45.42
C ALA A 134 67.94 -7.24 46.36
N GLN A 135 67.39 -7.76 47.44
CA GLN A 135 68.19 -8.63 48.38
C GLN A 135 68.61 -9.96 47.71
N ALA A 136 67.75 -10.56 46.85
CA ALA A 136 68.12 -11.77 46.17
C ALA A 136 69.24 -11.59 45.13
N ARG A 137 69.36 -10.41 44.54
CA ARG A 137 70.45 -10.05 43.61
C ARG A 137 71.83 -10.05 44.34
N GLU A 138 71.80 -9.66 45.66
CA GLU A 138 72.94 -9.64 46.49
C GLU A 138 73.15 -10.98 47.25
N ASN A 139 72.35 -12.03 46.97
CA ASN A 139 72.32 -13.34 47.62
C ASN A 139 72.03 -13.24 49.13
N LEU A 140 71.27 -12.25 49.62
CA LEU A 140 70.95 -12.04 50.97
C LEU A 140 69.71 -12.76 51.51
N ILE A 141 68.91 -13.34 50.60
CA ILE A 141 67.71 -14.14 50.93
C ILE A 141 67.71 -15.46 50.23
N ALA A 142 66.96 -16.42 50.75
CA ALA A 142 66.74 -17.72 50.14
C ALA A 142 65.81 -17.65 48.92
N ALA A 143 66.00 -18.49 47.94
CA ALA A 143 65.19 -18.53 46.72
C ALA A 143 63.69 -18.79 46.99
N ASN A 144 63.34 -19.62 48.00
CA ASN A 144 61.97 -19.87 48.43
C ASN A 144 61.27 -18.63 49.01
N GLN A 145 62.02 -17.75 49.70
CA GLN A 145 61.50 -16.52 50.22
C GLN A 145 61.03 -15.56 49.05
N LEU A 146 61.88 -15.41 48.04
CA LEU A 146 61.52 -14.62 46.86
C LEU A 146 60.29 -15.21 46.12
N GLU A 147 60.22 -16.56 46.03
CA GLU A 147 59.06 -17.22 45.41
C GLU A 147 57.76 -16.96 46.20
N GLN A 148 57.81 -17.05 47.54
CA GLN A 148 56.66 -16.71 48.40
C GLN A 148 56.20 -15.27 48.19
N THR A 149 57.10 -14.31 48.09
CA THR A 149 56.78 -12.93 47.89
C THR A 149 56.21 -12.69 46.46
N ARG A 150 56.72 -13.39 45.44
CA ARG A 150 56.12 -13.39 44.09
C ARG A 150 54.68 -13.91 44.09
N ASN A 151 54.43 -14.99 44.81
CA ASN A 151 53.09 -15.59 44.92
C ASN A 151 52.15 -14.66 45.70
N ALA A 152 52.63 -14.00 46.78
CA ALA A 152 51.85 -13.00 47.52
C ALA A 152 51.47 -11.80 46.62
N TYR A 153 52.42 -11.30 45.83
CA TYR A 153 52.12 -10.24 44.86
C TYR A 153 51.08 -10.66 43.81
N ALA A 154 51.25 -11.86 43.22
CA ALA A 154 50.31 -12.38 42.22
C ALA A 154 48.91 -12.55 42.82
N SER A 155 48.79 -13.02 44.06
CA SER A 155 47.52 -13.14 44.79
C SER A 155 46.88 -11.78 45.03
N ALA A 156 47.65 -10.77 45.51
CA ALA A 156 47.17 -9.43 45.74
C ALA A 156 46.71 -8.74 44.42
N LEU A 157 47.40 -9.00 43.30
CA LEU A 157 47.01 -8.54 41.97
C LEU A 157 45.65 -9.10 41.57
N ALA A 158 45.47 -10.42 41.72
CA ALA A 158 44.22 -11.10 41.40
C ALA A 158 43.04 -10.58 42.24
N GLN A 159 43.26 -10.32 43.55
CA GLN A 159 42.27 -9.75 44.46
C GLN A 159 41.87 -8.33 44.05
N ARG A 160 42.84 -7.48 43.68
CA ARG A 160 42.54 -6.12 43.19
C ARG A 160 41.75 -6.17 41.90
N ASP A 161 42.09 -7.06 40.97
CA ASP A 161 41.36 -7.20 39.71
C ASP A 161 39.90 -7.68 39.91
N GLN A 162 39.69 -8.62 40.83
CA GLN A 162 38.36 -9.05 41.26
C GLN A 162 37.56 -7.87 41.86
N ALA A 163 38.14 -7.11 42.76
CA ALA A 163 37.50 -5.95 43.40
C ALA A 163 37.20 -4.86 42.36
N ALA A 164 38.06 -4.67 41.34
CA ALA A 164 37.84 -3.73 40.25
C ALA A 164 36.60 -4.10 39.39
N GLN A 165 36.45 -5.38 39.06
CA GLN A 165 35.26 -5.85 38.34
C GLN A 165 33.97 -5.66 39.17
N GLN A 166 34.03 -5.95 40.46
CA GLN A 166 32.87 -5.74 41.37
C GLN A 166 32.51 -4.27 41.49
N ALA A 167 33.49 -3.36 41.58
CA ALA A 167 33.24 -1.92 41.62
C ALA A 167 32.64 -1.39 40.29
N ALA A 168 33.12 -1.90 39.14
CA ALA A 168 32.57 -1.56 37.85
C ALA A 168 31.09 -2.03 37.71
N LEU A 169 30.79 -3.27 38.10
CA LEU A 169 29.43 -3.79 38.10
C LEU A 169 28.46 -2.95 38.95
N SER A 170 28.90 -2.59 40.16
CA SER A 170 28.07 -1.78 41.09
C SER A 170 27.87 -0.34 40.57
N ALA A 171 28.89 0.24 39.90
CA ALA A 171 28.79 1.54 39.28
C ALA A 171 27.81 1.52 38.09
N ASP A 172 27.83 0.45 37.28
CA ASP A 172 26.87 0.27 36.17
C ASP A 172 25.45 0.09 36.71
N GLN A 173 25.25 -0.68 37.78
CA GLN A 173 23.93 -0.81 38.43
C GLN A 173 23.39 0.55 38.90
N LEU A 174 24.25 1.41 39.48
CA LEU A 174 23.87 2.77 39.84
C LEU A 174 23.52 3.60 38.58
N LYS A 175 24.30 3.51 37.51
CA LYS A 175 23.98 4.19 36.24
C LYS A 175 22.63 3.77 35.68
N TYR A 176 22.29 2.48 35.80
CA TYR A 176 21.03 1.93 35.28
C TYR A 176 19.80 2.36 36.09
N THR A 177 19.95 3.03 37.24
CA THR A 177 18.84 3.69 37.94
C THR A 177 18.34 4.95 37.22
N THR A 178 19.04 5.42 36.19
CA THR A 178 18.66 6.56 35.35
C THR A 178 18.29 6.05 34.00
N LEU A 179 17.04 6.31 33.57
CA LEU A 179 16.56 5.98 32.25
C LEU A 179 16.81 7.15 31.29
N GLN A 180 17.45 6.86 30.17
CA GLN A 180 17.76 7.84 29.13
C GLN A 180 17.12 7.43 27.80
N ALA A 181 16.79 8.41 26.98
CA ALA A 181 16.36 8.16 25.62
C ALA A 181 17.55 7.75 24.74
N ASP A 182 17.43 6.65 24.02
CA ASP A 182 18.47 6.15 23.12
C ASP A 182 18.51 6.92 21.79
N HIS A 183 17.36 7.47 21.37
CA HIS A 183 17.17 8.17 20.10
C HIS A 183 16.42 9.49 20.29
N ALA A 184 16.59 10.40 19.35
CA ALA A 184 15.70 11.55 19.23
C ALA A 184 14.31 11.09 18.76
N GLY A 185 13.24 11.59 19.40
CA GLY A 185 11.89 11.17 19.08
C GLY A 185 10.85 11.82 19.96
N VAL A 186 9.64 11.25 19.96
CA VAL A 186 8.49 11.73 20.72
C VAL A 186 7.98 10.61 21.62
N ILE A 187 7.63 10.95 22.86
CA ILE A 187 6.99 10.03 23.80
C ILE A 187 5.52 9.82 23.38
N THR A 188 5.17 8.59 23.02
CA THR A 188 3.83 8.23 22.51
C THR A 188 2.94 7.52 23.53
N ALA A 189 3.53 7.01 24.61
CA ALA A 189 2.77 6.43 25.71
C ALA A 189 3.56 6.53 27.03
N GLU A 190 2.84 6.69 28.15
CA GLU A 190 3.31 6.54 29.51
C GLU A 190 2.72 5.25 30.08
N GLN A 191 3.57 4.31 30.53
CA GLN A 191 3.15 2.96 30.95
C GLN A 191 3.43 2.67 32.43
N ALA A 192 4.13 3.56 33.11
CA ALA A 192 4.39 3.47 34.56
C ALA A 192 4.37 4.85 35.22
N ASP A 193 3.95 4.90 36.49
CA ASP A 193 3.79 6.13 37.25
C ASP A 193 4.88 6.38 38.27
N THR A 194 5.05 7.66 38.63
CA THR A 194 5.93 8.05 39.76
C THR A 194 5.40 7.42 41.04
N GLY A 195 6.30 6.82 41.82
CA GLY A 195 5.97 6.07 43.02
C GLY A 195 5.77 4.58 42.81
N GLN A 196 5.61 4.12 41.56
CA GLN A 196 5.46 2.71 41.23
C GLN A 196 6.79 1.95 41.35
N ASN A 197 6.70 0.70 41.82
CA ASN A 197 7.83 -0.24 41.76
C ASN A 197 7.78 -0.97 40.42
N VAL A 198 8.88 -0.95 39.70
CA VAL A 198 9.02 -1.62 38.40
C VAL A 198 10.14 -2.67 38.44
N ALA A 199 9.96 -3.77 37.73
CA ALA A 199 11.02 -4.74 37.53
C ALA A 199 11.90 -4.33 36.32
N ALA A 200 13.10 -4.92 36.23
CA ALA A 200 13.93 -4.75 35.04
C ALA A 200 13.17 -5.17 33.77
N GLY A 201 13.24 -4.37 32.71
CA GLY A 201 12.54 -4.62 31.43
C GLY A 201 11.07 -4.20 31.40
N THR A 202 10.48 -3.74 32.53
CA THR A 202 9.11 -3.22 32.50
C THR A 202 9.08 -1.89 31.73
N PRO A 203 8.26 -1.76 30.69
CA PRO A 203 8.16 -0.52 29.90
C PRO A 203 7.65 0.63 30.76
N VAL A 204 8.32 1.77 30.68
CA VAL A 204 7.93 3.03 31.36
C VAL A 204 7.38 4.02 30.36
N TYR A 205 7.99 4.11 29.20
CA TYR A 205 7.57 4.95 28.09
C TYR A 205 7.61 4.20 26.77
N GLN A 206 6.85 4.69 25.79
CA GLN A 206 6.98 4.31 24.39
C GLN A 206 7.60 5.50 23.64
N LEU A 207 8.74 5.30 23.00
CA LEU A 207 9.44 6.29 22.20
C LEU A 207 9.25 5.99 20.72
N ALA A 208 8.60 6.90 19.99
CA ALA A 208 8.56 6.90 18.53
C ALA A 208 9.73 7.72 18.00
N TRP A 209 10.55 7.13 17.15
CA TRP A 209 11.77 7.76 16.63
C TRP A 209 11.94 7.53 15.14
N SER A 210 12.84 8.18 14.47
CA SER A 210 13.19 8.26 13.05
C SER A 210 12.59 9.43 12.27
N GLY A 211 11.48 10.04 12.73
CA GLY A 211 10.80 11.13 12.00
C GLY A 211 9.94 10.68 10.83
N ASP A 212 10.16 9.48 10.28
CA ASP A 212 9.35 8.92 9.21
C ASP A 212 8.06 8.32 9.76
N ILE A 213 6.99 8.53 9.03
CA ILE A 213 5.65 8.05 9.36
C ILE A 213 5.22 7.03 8.32
N ASP A 214 4.80 5.87 8.79
CA ASP A 214 4.27 4.81 7.93
C ASP A 214 2.75 4.68 8.12
N ALA A 215 2.04 4.40 7.03
CA ALA A 215 0.67 3.89 7.06
C ALA A 215 0.76 2.36 6.98
N ILE A 216 0.12 1.68 7.92
CA ILE A 216 0.15 0.22 8.01
C ILE A 216 -1.25 -0.30 7.76
N CYS A 217 -1.38 -1.30 6.89
CA CYS A 217 -2.63 -2.03 6.66
C CYS A 217 -2.38 -3.52 6.55
N ASP A 218 -3.43 -4.28 6.78
CA ASP A 218 -3.43 -5.72 6.63
C ASP A 218 -4.17 -6.09 5.32
N VAL A 219 -3.48 -6.76 4.41
CA VAL A 219 -3.90 -7.02 3.03
C VAL A 219 -4.27 -8.49 2.87
N PRO A 220 -5.46 -8.83 2.34
CA PRO A 220 -5.83 -10.20 1.99
C PRO A 220 -4.93 -10.78 0.90
N GLU A 221 -4.73 -12.10 0.89
CA GLU A 221 -3.92 -12.80 -0.11
C GLU A 221 -4.35 -12.51 -1.55
N SER A 222 -5.65 -12.36 -1.78
CA SER A 222 -6.20 -12.06 -3.11
C SER A 222 -5.74 -10.73 -3.70
N VAL A 223 -5.39 -9.77 -2.85
CA VAL A 223 -4.91 -8.43 -3.26
C VAL A 223 -3.39 -8.40 -3.38
N LEU A 224 -2.71 -9.28 -2.63
CA LEU A 224 -1.24 -9.29 -2.52
C LEU A 224 -0.53 -9.44 -3.86
N ALA A 225 -1.07 -10.27 -4.77
CA ALA A 225 -0.48 -10.52 -6.09
C ALA A 225 -0.38 -9.26 -6.97
N GLY A 226 -1.20 -8.23 -6.70
CA GLY A 226 -1.18 -6.94 -7.40
C GLY A 226 -0.30 -5.87 -6.75
N LEU A 227 0.38 -6.19 -5.63
CA LEU A 227 1.21 -5.23 -4.90
C LEU A 227 2.71 -5.49 -5.13
N ALA A 228 3.45 -4.40 -5.26
CA ALA A 228 4.91 -4.45 -5.38
C ALA A 228 5.56 -3.36 -4.52
N VAL A 229 6.70 -3.70 -3.91
CA VAL A 229 7.53 -2.72 -3.19
C VAL A 229 7.93 -1.60 -4.15
N GLY A 230 7.82 -0.35 -3.70
CA GLY A 230 8.00 0.86 -4.51
C GLY A 230 6.71 1.36 -5.20
N GLN A 231 5.61 0.63 -5.12
CA GLN A 231 4.32 1.09 -5.63
C GLN A 231 3.80 2.26 -4.80
N ARG A 232 3.23 3.26 -5.50
CA ARG A 232 2.55 4.39 -4.85
C ARG A 232 1.11 4.02 -4.52
N ALA A 233 0.64 4.58 -3.42
CA ALA A 233 -0.74 4.51 -2.99
C ALA A 233 -1.21 5.88 -2.50
N THR A 234 -2.50 6.11 -2.54
CA THR A 234 -3.13 7.30 -1.99
C THR A 234 -3.65 6.99 -0.60
N VAL A 235 -3.30 7.81 0.39
CA VAL A 235 -3.74 7.66 1.78
C VAL A 235 -4.64 8.83 2.15
N THR A 236 -5.82 8.54 2.65
CA THR A 236 -6.72 9.52 3.26
C THR A 236 -6.86 9.23 4.74
N LEU A 237 -6.89 10.28 5.55
CA LEU A 237 -6.97 10.17 7.01
C LEU A 237 -8.34 10.65 7.47
N GLY A 238 -9.07 9.80 8.23
CA GLY A 238 -10.41 10.11 8.70
C GLY A 238 -10.54 11.46 9.42
N PRO A 239 -9.61 11.81 10.35
CA PRO A 239 -9.63 13.10 11.04
C PRO A 239 -9.25 14.33 10.17
N LEU A 240 -8.74 14.13 8.94
CA LEU A 240 -8.30 15.20 8.04
C LEU A 240 -9.08 15.15 6.71
N PRO A 241 -10.39 15.41 6.70
CA PRO A 241 -11.22 15.29 5.49
C PRO A 241 -10.72 16.22 4.39
N GLY A 242 -10.70 15.74 3.14
CA GLY A 242 -10.25 16.48 1.97
C GLY A 242 -8.74 16.58 1.79
N LYS A 243 -7.92 16.07 2.73
CA LYS A 243 -6.47 15.94 2.54
C LYS A 243 -6.12 14.53 2.07
N THR A 244 -5.36 14.46 0.99
CA THR A 244 -4.80 13.21 0.47
C THR A 244 -3.29 13.24 0.58
N PHE A 245 -2.70 12.12 0.94
CA PHE A 245 -1.26 11.94 1.05
C PHE A 245 -0.82 10.85 0.09
N THR A 246 0.32 11.05 -0.54
CA THR A 246 0.98 9.98 -1.30
C THR A 246 1.81 9.14 -0.34
N ALA A 247 1.74 7.82 -0.49
CA ALA A 247 2.59 6.89 0.24
C ALA A 247 3.25 5.90 -0.72
N VAL A 248 4.43 5.43 -0.36
CA VAL A 248 5.17 4.43 -1.13
C VAL A 248 5.21 3.13 -0.34
N LEU A 249 4.81 2.04 -0.97
CA LEU A 249 4.86 0.71 -0.40
C LEU A 249 6.32 0.33 -0.16
N ARG A 250 6.71 0.19 1.10
CA ARG A 250 8.08 -0.07 1.54
C ARG A 250 8.32 -1.54 1.85
N GLU A 251 7.35 -2.17 2.47
CA GLU A 251 7.51 -3.51 3.02
C GLU A 251 6.21 -4.30 2.94
N ILE A 252 6.32 -5.56 2.56
CA ILE A 252 5.25 -6.56 2.63
C ILE A 252 5.76 -7.66 3.55
N ALA A 253 5.00 -8.00 4.58
CA ALA A 253 5.37 -9.09 5.48
C ALA A 253 5.52 -10.40 4.68
N PRO A 254 6.58 -11.18 4.90
CA PRO A 254 6.84 -12.42 4.15
C PRO A 254 5.91 -13.57 4.54
N ALA A 255 5.18 -13.44 5.66
CA ALA A 255 4.24 -14.43 6.16
C ALA A 255 2.92 -13.75 6.54
N ALA A 256 1.82 -14.47 6.33
CA ALA A 256 0.51 -14.05 6.77
C ALA A 256 0.38 -14.18 8.29
N ASP A 257 -0.39 -13.29 8.90
CA ASP A 257 -0.86 -13.46 10.27
C ASP A 257 -1.77 -14.72 10.33
N PRO A 258 -1.51 -15.66 11.24
CA PRO A 258 -2.23 -16.93 11.27
C PRO A 258 -3.71 -16.81 11.67
N GLN A 259 -4.12 -15.74 12.35
CA GLN A 259 -5.48 -15.53 12.81
C GLN A 259 -6.33 -14.83 11.73
N SER A 260 -5.82 -13.74 11.17
CA SER A 260 -6.54 -12.93 10.16
C SER A 260 -6.32 -13.42 8.73
N ARG A 261 -5.28 -14.21 8.46
CA ARG A 261 -4.83 -14.63 7.12
C ARG A 261 -4.54 -13.45 6.19
N THR A 262 -4.08 -12.36 6.76
CA THR A 262 -3.69 -11.14 6.04
C THR A 262 -2.20 -10.92 6.14
N TYR A 263 -1.66 -10.22 5.16
CA TYR A 263 -0.25 -9.81 5.11
C TYR A 263 -0.14 -8.36 5.55
N ARG A 264 0.71 -8.08 6.52
CA ARG A 264 0.98 -6.71 6.95
C ARG A 264 1.80 -5.98 5.91
N VAL A 265 1.31 -4.83 5.49
CA VAL A 265 1.93 -3.96 4.50
C VAL A 265 2.21 -2.60 5.14
N LYS A 266 3.43 -2.09 4.92
CA LYS A 266 3.87 -0.79 5.44
C LYS A 266 4.18 0.14 4.27
N LEU A 267 3.55 1.31 4.29
CA LEU A 267 3.73 2.36 3.30
C LEU A 267 4.30 3.60 3.97
N THR A 268 5.36 4.15 3.44
CA THR A 268 5.92 5.42 3.95
C THR A 268 5.16 6.59 3.35
N LEU A 269 4.62 7.46 4.19
CA LEU A 269 3.99 8.71 3.78
C LEU A 269 5.04 9.67 3.21
N GLU A 270 4.82 10.18 1.99
CA GLU A 270 5.65 11.22 1.40
C GLU A 270 5.20 12.60 1.94
N SER A 271 6.10 13.32 2.58
CA SER A 271 5.87 14.69 3.09
C SER A 271 4.58 14.84 3.94
N PRO A 272 4.44 14.08 5.05
CA PRO A 272 3.29 14.20 5.92
C PRO A 272 3.17 15.62 6.49
N SER A 273 1.96 16.17 6.55
CA SER A 273 1.74 17.47 7.17
C SER A 273 1.90 17.37 8.70
N PRO A 274 2.21 18.48 9.40
CA PRO A 274 2.32 18.50 10.87
C PRO A 274 1.04 18.09 11.61
N ASP A 275 -0.10 18.09 10.92
CA ASP A 275 -1.39 17.67 11.48
C ASP A 275 -1.53 16.14 11.56
N VAL A 276 -0.68 15.39 10.85
CA VAL A 276 -0.70 13.92 10.88
C VAL A 276 -0.17 13.45 12.22
N ARG A 277 -1.01 12.73 12.96
CA ARG A 277 -0.66 12.18 14.28
C ARG A 277 -0.64 10.66 14.20
N LEU A 278 0.25 10.07 14.98
CA LEU A 278 0.32 8.62 15.16
C LEU A 278 -1.00 8.11 15.76
N GLY A 279 -1.45 6.93 15.35
CA GLY A 279 -2.73 6.36 15.75
C GLY A 279 -3.93 6.82 14.93
N MET A 280 -3.77 7.73 13.97
CA MET A 280 -4.87 8.10 13.07
C MET A 280 -5.26 6.94 12.17
N THR A 281 -6.58 6.73 12.02
CA THR A 281 -7.12 5.79 11.07
C THR A 281 -6.89 6.29 9.65
N ALA A 282 -6.40 5.41 8.79
CA ALA A 282 -6.10 5.68 7.39
C ALA A 282 -6.94 4.79 6.47
N ASN A 283 -7.33 5.31 5.31
CA ASN A 283 -7.81 4.53 4.19
C ASN A 283 -6.74 4.58 3.09
N ILE A 284 -6.21 3.43 2.74
CA ILE A 284 -5.10 3.26 1.80
C ILE A 284 -5.67 2.73 0.50
N SER A 285 -5.58 3.54 -0.56
CA SER A 285 -6.08 3.21 -1.88
C SER A 285 -4.92 2.90 -2.80
N PHE A 286 -4.90 1.68 -3.33
CA PHE A 286 -3.88 1.23 -4.28
C PHE A 286 -4.36 1.43 -5.71
N ASP A 287 -3.53 2.05 -6.54
CA ASP A 287 -3.78 2.14 -7.97
C ASP A 287 -3.54 0.78 -8.63
N ASN A 288 -4.45 0.39 -9.51
CA ASN A 288 -4.27 -0.84 -10.28
C ASN A 288 -3.20 -0.63 -11.36
N ARG A 289 -1.92 -0.90 -11.05
CA ARG A 289 -0.80 -0.80 -12.00
C ARG A 289 -0.48 -2.09 -12.75
N GLY A 290 -1.30 -3.13 -12.58
CA GLY A 290 -0.97 -4.50 -13.02
C GLY A 290 -1.48 -4.95 -14.38
N SER A 291 -2.17 -4.12 -15.15
CA SER A 291 -2.47 -4.42 -16.56
C SER A 291 -2.25 -3.17 -17.40
N ASP A 292 -1.77 -3.30 -18.61
CA ASP A 292 -1.91 -2.31 -19.69
C ASP A 292 -3.27 -1.66 -19.54
N SER A 293 -3.31 -0.49 -18.88
CA SER A 293 -4.58 0.09 -18.47
C SER A 293 -5.26 0.70 -19.68
N GLN A 294 -5.86 -0.16 -20.50
CA GLN A 294 -6.86 0.27 -21.46
C GLN A 294 -7.95 0.97 -20.64
N ALA A 295 -8.31 2.17 -21.08
CA ALA A 295 -9.40 2.91 -20.46
C ALA A 295 -10.63 2.01 -20.43
N THR A 296 -11.28 1.90 -19.26
CA THR A 296 -12.55 1.22 -19.14
C THR A 296 -13.70 2.17 -19.43
N TYR A 297 -14.78 1.61 -19.93
CA TYR A 297 -15.98 2.36 -20.31
C TYR A 297 -17.20 1.68 -19.72
N THR A 298 -17.89 2.31 -18.82
CA THR A 298 -19.14 1.79 -18.29
C THR A 298 -20.31 2.27 -19.15
N VAL A 299 -21.06 1.32 -19.69
CA VAL A 299 -22.22 1.57 -20.54
C VAL A 299 -23.45 0.85 -19.98
N PRO A 300 -24.68 1.31 -20.29
CA PRO A 300 -25.88 0.56 -19.92
C PRO A 300 -25.87 -0.84 -20.52
N ALA A 301 -26.38 -1.83 -19.79
CA ALA A 301 -26.48 -3.21 -20.27
C ALA A 301 -27.27 -3.32 -21.58
N THR A 302 -28.21 -2.38 -21.85
CA THR A 302 -28.98 -2.28 -23.08
C THR A 302 -28.15 -1.90 -24.33
N ALA A 303 -26.92 -1.37 -24.13
CA ALA A 303 -25.99 -1.05 -25.23
C ALA A 303 -25.25 -2.30 -25.74
N LEU A 304 -25.25 -3.39 -24.99
CA LEU A 304 -24.56 -4.60 -25.36
C LEU A 304 -25.39 -5.42 -26.35
N PHE A 305 -24.77 -5.79 -27.44
CA PHE A 305 -25.30 -6.69 -28.48
C PHE A 305 -24.47 -7.98 -28.50
N HIS A 306 -25.04 -9.09 -28.89
CA HIS A 306 -24.29 -10.33 -29.06
C HIS A 306 -24.25 -10.72 -30.55
N ASP A 307 -23.05 -10.73 -31.13
CA ASP A 307 -22.77 -11.26 -32.43
C ASP A 307 -22.45 -12.76 -32.32
N GLY A 308 -23.48 -13.58 -32.34
CA GLY A 308 -23.39 -14.99 -32.03
C GLY A 308 -23.09 -15.21 -30.53
N LYS A 309 -21.86 -15.58 -30.19
CA LYS A 309 -21.42 -15.78 -28.79
C LYS A 309 -20.53 -14.65 -28.25
N GLU A 310 -20.18 -13.68 -29.13
CA GLU A 310 -19.24 -12.63 -28.74
C GLU A 310 -19.96 -11.32 -28.42
N PRO A 311 -19.59 -10.64 -27.32
CA PRO A 311 -20.16 -9.35 -27.00
C PRO A 311 -19.67 -8.27 -27.97
N ALA A 312 -20.59 -7.42 -28.39
CA ALA A 312 -20.33 -6.33 -29.33
C ALA A 312 -21.16 -5.09 -28.98
N VAL A 313 -20.75 -3.95 -29.51
CA VAL A 313 -21.49 -2.68 -29.41
C VAL A 313 -21.61 -2.04 -30.77
N TRP A 314 -22.65 -1.24 -30.94
CA TRP A 314 -22.85 -0.42 -32.13
C TRP A 314 -22.19 0.94 -31.95
N VAL A 315 -21.27 1.28 -32.86
CA VAL A 315 -20.57 2.58 -32.89
C VAL A 315 -21.11 3.40 -34.03
N VAL A 316 -21.51 4.64 -33.81
CA VAL A 316 -21.94 5.57 -34.86
C VAL A 316 -20.70 6.27 -35.42
N LYS A 317 -20.43 6.08 -36.72
CA LYS A 317 -19.32 6.76 -37.42
C LYS A 317 -19.60 8.26 -37.57
N PRO A 318 -18.70 9.14 -37.15
CA PRO A 318 -18.99 10.57 -37.03
C PRO A 318 -19.30 11.32 -38.32
N GLN A 319 -18.81 10.84 -39.47
CA GLN A 319 -18.91 11.53 -40.77
C GLN A 319 -20.01 10.99 -41.64
N GLU A 320 -20.42 9.76 -41.41
CA GLU A 320 -21.34 9.04 -42.30
C GLU A 320 -22.71 8.80 -41.66
N ASP A 321 -22.80 8.97 -40.33
CA ASP A 321 -23.92 8.57 -39.47
C ASP A 321 -24.35 7.11 -39.73
N THR A 322 -23.39 6.24 -40.07
CA THR A 322 -23.58 4.80 -40.30
C THR A 322 -23.12 4.01 -39.06
N LEU A 323 -23.70 2.84 -38.87
CA LEU A 323 -23.40 1.95 -37.78
C LEU A 323 -22.28 0.96 -38.11
N GLU A 324 -21.32 0.84 -37.19
CA GLU A 324 -20.30 -0.19 -37.20
C GLU A 324 -20.51 -1.11 -36.01
N LEU A 325 -20.64 -2.42 -36.26
CA LEU A 325 -20.62 -3.41 -35.19
C LEU A 325 -19.19 -3.69 -34.77
N ARG A 326 -18.87 -3.46 -33.48
CA ARG A 326 -17.54 -3.64 -32.97
C ARG A 326 -17.55 -4.58 -31.76
N ARG A 327 -16.75 -5.64 -31.83
CA ARG A 327 -16.56 -6.59 -30.74
C ARG A 327 -15.82 -5.91 -29.59
N VAL A 328 -16.23 -6.20 -28.36
CA VAL A 328 -15.69 -5.60 -27.15
C VAL A 328 -15.32 -6.67 -26.13
N GLN A 329 -14.39 -6.33 -25.24
CA GLN A 329 -14.07 -7.17 -24.10
C GLN A 329 -14.84 -6.67 -22.88
N VAL A 330 -15.66 -7.54 -22.30
CA VAL A 330 -16.42 -7.22 -21.10
C VAL A 330 -15.58 -7.62 -19.88
N LEU A 331 -15.33 -6.64 -19.01
CA LEU A 331 -14.62 -6.84 -17.76
C LEU A 331 -15.57 -7.28 -16.63
N ARG A 332 -16.75 -6.63 -16.57
CA ARG A 332 -17.74 -6.87 -15.51
C ARG A 332 -19.16 -6.63 -16.00
N TYR A 333 -20.08 -7.46 -15.51
CA TYR A 333 -21.50 -7.28 -15.65
C TYR A 333 -22.10 -6.87 -14.30
N ASP A 334 -22.82 -5.76 -14.28
CA ASP A 334 -23.59 -5.29 -13.16
C ASP A 334 -25.09 -5.36 -13.48
N ALA A 335 -25.95 -5.09 -12.50
CA ALA A 335 -27.41 -5.23 -12.68
C ALA A 335 -28.00 -4.35 -13.81
N ARG A 336 -27.41 -3.19 -14.08
CA ARG A 336 -27.89 -2.21 -15.08
C ARG A 336 -26.80 -1.80 -16.08
N THR A 337 -25.54 -2.06 -15.80
CA THR A 337 -24.40 -1.58 -16.55
C THR A 337 -23.43 -2.70 -16.90
N VAL A 338 -22.61 -2.46 -17.89
CA VAL A 338 -21.52 -3.34 -18.33
C VAL A 338 -20.26 -2.51 -18.46
N THR A 339 -19.17 -2.97 -17.84
CA THR A 339 -17.86 -2.34 -17.96
C THR A 339 -17.04 -3.01 -19.06
N LEU A 340 -16.62 -2.23 -20.05
CA LEU A 340 -15.84 -2.66 -21.20
C LEU A 340 -14.35 -2.35 -20.95
N ALA A 341 -13.47 -3.33 -21.20
CA ALA A 341 -12.02 -3.19 -21.06
C ALA A 341 -11.31 -2.88 -22.40
N GLY A 342 -12.02 -2.82 -23.51
CA GLY A 342 -11.42 -2.56 -24.81
C GLY A 342 -12.43 -2.57 -25.95
N GLY A 343 -11.98 -2.17 -27.15
CA GLY A 343 -12.83 -2.09 -28.35
C GLY A 343 -13.53 -0.75 -28.54
N VAL A 344 -13.46 0.17 -27.57
CA VAL A 344 -14.09 1.50 -27.61
C VAL A 344 -13.05 2.58 -27.33
N LYS A 345 -13.21 3.76 -27.95
CA LYS A 345 -12.36 4.94 -27.71
C LYS A 345 -13.18 6.05 -27.05
N ALA A 346 -12.50 6.88 -26.26
CA ALA A 346 -13.13 8.04 -25.64
C ALA A 346 -13.74 8.97 -26.69
N GLY A 347 -15.00 9.40 -26.49
CA GLY A 347 -15.73 10.29 -27.36
C GLY A 347 -16.48 9.58 -28.52
N GLU A 348 -16.27 8.28 -28.77
CA GLU A 348 -17.06 7.53 -29.74
C GLU A 348 -18.52 7.44 -29.29
N ARG A 349 -19.47 7.67 -30.22
CA ARG A 349 -20.89 7.57 -29.91
C ARG A 349 -21.32 6.12 -29.96
N LEU A 350 -21.74 5.56 -28.86
CA LEU A 350 -22.25 4.19 -28.71
C LEU A 350 -23.78 4.21 -28.69
N VAL A 351 -24.40 3.27 -29.38
CA VAL A 351 -25.86 3.08 -29.32
C VAL A 351 -26.23 2.42 -28.00
N TRP A 352 -27.06 3.10 -27.17
CA TRP A 352 -27.53 2.62 -25.89
C TRP A 352 -28.88 1.92 -25.95
N GLN A 353 -29.74 2.35 -26.91
CA GLN A 353 -31.04 1.73 -27.16
C GLN A 353 -31.30 1.55 -28.65
N GLY A 354 -32.00 0.49 -29.00
CA GLY A 354 -32.31 0.14 -30.39
C GLY A 354 -31.29 -0.86 -30.99
N VAL A 355 -30.41 -1.43 -30.21
CA VAL A 355 -29.29 -2.29 -30.65
C VAL A 355 -29.74 -3.55 -31.44
N HIS A 356 -30.95 -4.06 -31.20
CA HIS A 356 -31.50 -5.25 -31.86
C HIS A 356 -32.30 -4.94 -33.15
N THR A 357 -32.51 -3.66 -33.47
CA THR A 357 -33.34 -3.23 -34.59
C THR A 357 -32.54 -2.63 -35.73
N VAL A 358 -31.23 -2.63 -35.65
CA VAL A 358 -30.29 -2.00 -36.58
C VAL A 358 -29.31 -3.01 -37.16
N SER A 359 -28.70 -2.66 -38.30
CA SER A 359 -27.75 -3.49 -39.03
C SER A 359 -26.46 -2.73 -39.34
N ALA A 360 -25.36 -3.48 -39.59
CA ALA A 360 -24.08 -2.88 -39.97
C ALA A 360 -24.21 -2.07 -41.29
N GLY A 361 -23.65 -0.88 -41.33
CA GLY A 361 -23.71 0.06 -42.44
C GLY A 361 -25.02 0.83 -42.56
N GLU A 362 -26.01 0.58 -41.71
CA GLU A 362 -27.29 1.30 -41.72
C GLU A 362 -27.10 2.76 -41.32
N LYS A 363 -27.71 3.70 -42.08
CA LYS A 363 -27.76 5.11 -41.70
C LYS A 363 -28.76 5.33 -40.58
N VAL A 364 -28.28 5.97 -39.48
CA VAL A 364 -29.09 6.23 -38.32
C VAL A 364 -29.08 7.72 -37.96
N ARG A 365 -30.07 8.13 -37.21
CA ARG A 365 -30.08 9.46 -36.57
C ARG A 365 -29.87 9.30 -35.08
N ALA A 366 -28.69 9.68 -34.61
CA ALA A 366 -28.38 9.67 -33.20
C ALA A 366 -29.23 10.73 -32.47
N VAL A 367 -29.96 10.31 -31.43
CA VAL A 367 -30.76 11.16 -30.58
C VAL A 367 -30.29 10.97 -29.12
N PRO A 368 -30.33 12.04 -28.30
CA PRO A 368 -30.06 11.88 -26.86
C PRO A 368 -31.20 11.11 -26.18
N PRO A 369 -30.96 10.47 -25.02
CA PRO A 369 -32.02 9.84 -24.24
C PRO A 369 -33.02 10.89 -23.75
N LEU A 370 -34.30 10.50 -23.69
CA LEU A 370 -35.36 11.38 -23.17
C LEU A 370 -35.21 11.61 -21.67
N HIS A 371 -34.69 10.62 -20.95
CA HIS A 371 -34.44 10.62 -19.52
C HIS A 371 -32.98 10.25 -19.23
N PRO A 372 -32.04 11.22 -19.28
CA PRO A 372 -30.62 10.96 -19.02
C PRO A 372 -30.38 10.37 -17.62
N GLU A 373 -31.23 10.70 -16.65
CA GLU A 373 -31.18 10.23 -15.27
C GLU A 373 -31.34 8.71 -15.14
N ASP A 374 -32.06 8.05 -16.06
CA ASP A 374 -32.25 6.59 -16.05
C ASP A 374 -30.95 5.82 -16.36
N PHE A 375 -29.96 6.52 -16.90
CA PHE A 375 -28.66 6.00 -17.29
C PHE A 375 -27.49 6.56 -16.43
N ALA A 376 -27.79 7.46 -15.47
CA ALA A 376 -26.82 7.91 -14.49
C ALA A 376 -26.56 6.77 -13.51
N SER A 377 -25.31 6.28 -13.50
CA SER A 377 -24.82 5.24 -12.58
C SER A 377 -24.40 5.83 -11.25
#